data_58e32adc03916dc3a293acb2308a9cee
#
_entry.id   58e32adc03916dc3a293acb2308a9cee
#
_cell.length_a   1.000
_cell.length_b   1.000
_cell.length_c   1.000
_cell.angle_alpha   90.00
_cell.angle_beta   90.00
_cell.angle_gamma   90.00
#
_symmetry.space_group_name_H-M   'P 1'
#
loop_
_entity.id
_entity.type
_entity.pdbx_description
1 polymer ?
#
loop_
_entity_poly.entity_id
_entity_poly.type
_entity_poly.pdbx_seq_one_letter_code
_entity_poly.pdbx_strand_id
1 'polypeptide(L)'
;NIPYVEGLIHGTAKKGLFVRSKSEVVIVNQLVNAGVEFEYEQLLEENGHRCIPDFSFETPWGDRIIWEHLGMLVVPEYKASWERKLKFYEEIGYTLGENLFTTCDHENGAIMTEEVEDVIRKIKEQL
;
A
#
# COMPACT_ATOMS: atom_id res chain seq x y z
N ASN A 1 -9.59 6.74 12.22
CA ASN A 1 -9.45 5.40 12.74
C ASN A 1 -8.02 5.09 13.10
N ILE A 2 -7.84 4.51 14.25
CA ILE A 2 -6.52 4.05 14.70
C ILE A 2 -6.40 2.58 14.28
N PRO A 3 -5.32 2.20 13.57
CA PRO A 3 -5.14 0.80 13.22
C PRO A 3 -5.04 -0.04 14.48
N TYR A 4 -5.80 -1.12 14.57
CA TYR A 4 -5.66 -2.02 15.68
C TYR A 4 -4.39 -2.85 15.53
N VAL A 5 -3.75 -3.18 16.63
CA VAL A 5 -2.43 -3.84 16.63
C VAL A 5 -2.50 -5.36 16.47
N GLU A 6 -3.68 -5.94 16.67
CA GLU A 6 -3.89 -7.37 16.50
C GLU A 6 -3.66 -7.78 15.04
N GLY A 7 -2.87 -8.56 14.65
CA GLY A 7 -2.57 -8.92 13.28
C GLY A 7 -1.28 -8.31 12.76
N LEU A 8 -0.69 -7.36 13.48
CA LEU A 8 0.64 -6.85 13.16
C LEU A 8 1.67 -7.82 13.73
N ILE A 9 1.75 -9.00 13.16
CA ILE A 9 2.53 -10.12 13.69
C ILE A 9 3.70 -10.57 12.81
N HIS A 10 3.76 -10.07 11.58
CA HIS A 10 4.81 -10.50 10.65
C HIS A 10 5.97 -9.50 10.66
N GLY A 11 7.13 -9.94 11.15
CA GLY A 11 8.34 -9.12 11.17
C GLY A 11 8.89 -8.88 9.77
N THR A 12 9.58 -7.76 9.60
CA THR A 12 10.13 -7.34 8.31
C THR A 12 11.61 -6.97 8.45
N ALA A 13 12.24 -6.70 7.30
CA ALA A 13 13.62 -6.22 7.27
C ALA A 13 13.77 -4.82 7.87
N LYS A 14 12.68 -4.05 7.97
CA LYS A 14 12.70 -2.77 8.67
C LYS A 14 12.56 -3.02 10.16
N LYS A 15 13.62 -2.72 10.91
CA LYS A 15 13.66 -2.99 12.35
C LYS A 15 12.48 -2.33 13.07
N GLY A 16 11.75 -3.12 13.84
CA GLY A 16 10.60 -2.64 14.62
C GLY A 16 9.30 -2.56 13.86
N LEU A 17 9.29 -2.85 12.56
CA LEU A 17 8.06 -2.83 11.79
C LEU A 17 7.50 -4.25 11.63
N PHE A 18 6.26 -4.43 12.11
CA PHE A 18 5.49 -5.65 11.92
C PHE A 18 4.27 -5.32 11.07
N VAL A 19 3.96 -6.20 10.13
CA VAL A 19 2.87 -6.00 9.17
C VAL A 19 1.84 -7.12 9.29
N ARG A 20 0.71 -6.96 8.60
CA ARG A 20 -0.46 -7.84 8.77
C ARG A 20 -0.44 -9.09 7.92
N SER A 21 0.35 -9.13 6.85
CA SER A 21 0.37 -10.27 5.94
C SER A 21 1.76 -10.57 5.44
N LYS A 22 1.94 -11.81 4.94
CA LYS A 22 3.20 -12.23 4.36
C LYS A 22 3.50 -11.46 3.07
N SER A 23 2.48 -11.12 2.29
CA SER A 23 2.66 -10.31 1.08
C SER A 23 3.21 -8.93 1.42
N GLU A 24 2.73 -8.33 2.51
CA GLU A 24 3.25 -7.06 2.96
C GLU A 24 4.71 -7.15 3.43
N VAL A 25 5.11 -8.29 3.99
CA VAL A 25 6.54 -8.51 4.30
C VAL A 25 7.38 -8.42 3.04
N VAL A 26 6.94 -9.04 1.95
CA VAL A 26 7.65 -8.99 0.66
C VAL A 26 7.80 -7.56 0.20
N ILE A 27 6.72 -6.78 0.26
CA ILE A 27 6.74 -5.37 -0.15
C ILE A 27 7.72 -4.57 0.70
N VAL A 28 7.63 -4.68 2.02
CA VAL A 28 8.53 -3.94 2.93
C VAL A 28 9.98 -4.30 2.68
N ASN A 29 10.28 -5.60 2.57
CA ASN A 29 11.66 -6.04 2.38
C ASN A 29 12.24 -5.52 1.06
N GLN A 30 11.44 -5.47 0.02
CA GLN A 30 11.88 -4.92 -1.26
C GLN A 30 12.05 -3.40 -1.21
N LEU A 31 11.17 -2.69 -0.50
CA LEU A 31 11.31 -1.25 -0.30
C LEU A 31 12.60 -0.92 0.47
N VAL A 32 12.87 -1.67 1.53
CA VAL A 32 14.11 -1.51 2.31
C VAL A 32 15.32 -1.76 1.42
N ASN A 33 15.31 -2.85 0.66
CA ASN A 33 16.41 -3.20 -0.22
C ASN A 33 16.64 -2.15 -1.33
N ALA A 34 15.57 -1.51 -1.78
CA ALA A 34 15.64 -0.46 -2.79
C ALA A 34 16.02 0.92 -2.21
N GLY A 35 16.11 1.03 -0.90
CA GLY A 35 16.43 2.30 -0.25
C GLY A 35 15.30 3.31 -0.30
N VAL A 36 14.06 2.86 -0.40
CA VAL A 36 12.89 3.75 -0.49
C VAL A 36 12.28 3.92 0.89
N GLU A 37 12.13 5.16 1.33
CA GLU A 37 11.44 5.46 2.57
C GLU A 37 9.93 5.43 2.36
N PHE A 38 9.20 4.96 3.37
CA PHE A 38 7.75 4.82 3.28
C PHE A 38 7.12 4.88 4.67
N GLU A 39 5.83 5.13 4.70
CA GLU A 39 5.02 4.97 5.91
C GLU A 39 4.07 3.79 5.71
N TYR A 40 3.88 3.01 6.76
CA TYR A 40 2.97 1.87 6.77
C TYR A 40 1.73 2.22 7.60
N GLU A 41 0.55 2.10 7.00
CA GLU A 41 -0.74 2.38 7.67
C GLU A 41 -0.80 3.76 8.33
N GLN A 42 -0.29 4.77 7.65
CA GLN A 42 -0.37 6.14 8.12
C GLN A 42 -1.73 6.75 7.76
N LEU A 43 -2.37 7.37 8.75
CA LEU A 43 -3.67 8.01 8.53
C LEU A 43 -3.58 9.11 7.48
N LEU A 44 -4.50 9.06 6.51
CA LEU A 44 -4.70 10.09 5.51
C LEU A 44 -6.01 10.81 5.80
N GLU A 45 -5.95 12.14 5.95
CA GLU A 45 -7.13 12.98 6.12
C GLU A 45 -7.14 14.05 5.05
N GLU A 46 -8.19 14.05 4.22
CA GLU A 46 -8.38 15.08 3.20
C GLU A 46 -9.87 15.37 3.05
N ASN A 47 -10.22 16.65 2.93
CA ASN A 47 -11.60 17.11 2.72
C ASN A 47 -12.59 16.53 3.75
N GLY A 48 -12.15 16.38 5.01
CA GLY A 48 -12.97 15.82 6.06
C GLY A 48 -13.13 14.30 6.01
N HIS A 49 -12.50 13.65 5.05
CA HIS A 49 -12.52 12.19 4.93
C HIS A 49 -11.24 11.58 5.47
N ARG A 50 -11.34 10.36 5.99
CA ARG A 50 -10.22 9.65 6.60
C ARG A 50 -10.11 8.26 6.02
N CYS A 51 -8.88 7.84 5.73
CA CYS A 51 -8.59 6.44 5.40
C CYS A 51 -7.16 6.12 5.79
N ILE A 52 -6.84 4.82 5.82
CA ILE A 52 -5.52 4.35 6.17
C ILE A 52 -5.00 3.53 5.00
N PRO A 53 -4.12 4.11 4.16
CA PRO A 53 -3.48 3.36 3.08
C PRO A 53 -2.52 2.32 3.64
N ASP A 54 -2.30 1.24 2.90
CA ASP A 54 -1.29 0.25 3.32
C ASP A 54 0.09 0.88 3.37
N PHE A 55 0.50 1.54 2.28
CA PHE A 55 1.79 2.21 2.20
C PHE A 55 1.63 3.58 1.58
N SER A 56 2.41 4.54 2.08
CA SER A 56 2.45 5.88 1.49
C SER A 56 3.88 6.40 1.43
N PHE A 57 4.10 7.31 0.49
CA PHE A 57 5.41 7.86 0.15
C PHE A 57 5.27 9.35 -0.06
N GLU A 58 6.29 10.10 0.31
CA GLU A 58 6.31 11.55 0.08
C GLU A 58 7.31 11.87 -1.02
N THR A 59 6.86 12.64 -2.02
CA THR A 59 7.75 13.12 -3.09
C THR A 59 8.55 14.32 -2.60
N PRO A 60 9.65 14.69 -3.29
CA PRO A 60 10.41 15.90 -2.94
C PRO A 60 9.59 17.18 -2.96
N TRP A 61 8.44 17.17 -3.67
CA TRP A 61 7.54 18.33 -3.79
C TRP A 61 6.49 18.38 -2.70
N GLY A 62 6.47 17.39 -1.81
CA GLY A 62 5.47 17.30 -0.74
C GLY A 62 4.18 16.59 -1.13
N ASP A 63 4.13 16.01 -2.33
CA ASP A 63 2.98 15.22 -2.76
C ASP A 63 3.06 13.81 -2.19
N ARG A 64 1.92 13.13 -2.14
CA ARG A 64 1.84 11.77 -1.60
C ARG A 64 1.56 10.77 -2.72
N ILE A 65 2.23 9.62 -2.62
CA ILE A 65 1.95 8.44 -3.44
C ILE A 65 1.40 7.37 -2.52
N ILE A 66 0.42 6.60 -2.98
CA ILE A 66 -0.21 5.53 -2.21
C ILE A 66 -0.04 4.21 -2.93
N TRP A 67 0.21 3.16 -2.15
CA TRP A 67 0.26 1.78 -2.63
C TRP A 67 -0.64 0.93 -1.75
N GLU A 68 -1.64 0.28 -2.35
CA GLU A 68 -2.54 -0.63 -1.67
C GLU A 68 -2.28 -2.06 -2.16
N HIS A 69 -2.17 -2.98 -1.24
CA HIS A 69 -2.06 -4.40 -1.57
C HIS A 69 -3.41 -5.08 -1.35
N LEU A 70 -3.93 -5.72 -2.41
CA LEU A 70 -5.27 -6.27 -2.42
C LEU A 70 -5.19 -7.78 -2.32
N GLY A 71 -5.64 -8.33 -1.18
CA GLY A 71 -5.45 -9.75 -0.91
C GLY A 71 -6.62 -10.65 -1.27
N MET A 72 -7.85 -10.14 -1.30
CA MET A 72 -9.04 -10.99 -1.35
C MET A 72 -10.07 -10.51 -2.36
N LEU A 73 -9.63 -10.12 -3.56
CA LEU A 73 -10.54 -9.58 -4.59
C LEU A 73 -11.58 -10.59 -5.08
N VAL A 74 -11.37 -11.89 -4.86
CA VAL A 74 -12.36 -12.90 -5.19
C VAL A 74 -13.54 -12.91 -4.23
N VAL A 75 -13.43 -12.26 -3.07
CA VAL A 75 -14.52 -12.14 -2.10
C VAL A 75 -15.32 -10.89 -2.45
N PRO A 76 -16.64 -11.03 -2.77
CA PRO A 76 -17.43 -9.88 -3.24
C PRO A 76 -17.46 -8.70 -2.29
N GLU A 77 -17.55 -8.92 -0.99
CA GLU A 77 -17.58 -7.84 0.01
C GLU A 77 -16.25 -7.08 0.04
N TYR A 78 -15.14 -7.80 -0.08
CA TYR A 78 -13.82 -7.18 -0.13
C TYR A 78 -13.66 -6.35 -1.39
N LYS A 79 -14.08 -6.89 -2.53
CA LYS A 79 -14.02 -6.18 -3.80
C LYS A 79 -14.85 -4.91 -3.76
N ALA A 80 -16.06 -4.97 -3.23
CA ALA A 80 -16.93 -3.82 -3.10
C ALA A 80 -16.31 -2.75 -2.18
N SER A 81 -15.69 -3.17 -1.09
CA SER A 81 -15.00 -2.27 -0.17
C SER A 81 -13.85 -1.56 -0.87
N TRP A 82 -13.05 -2.30 -1.65
CA TRP A 82 -11.97 -1.72 -2.42
C TRP A 82 -12.49 -0.72 -3.46
N GLU A 83 -13.56 -1.06 -4.16
CA GLU A 83 -14.12 -0.15 -5.16
C GLU A 83 -14.58 1.17 -4.55
N ARG A 84 -15.14 1.15 -3.35
CA ARG A 84 -15.51 2.36 -2.62
C ARG A 84 -14.28 3.16 -2.22
N LYS A 85 -13.22 2.49 -1.78
CA LYS A 85 -11.97 3.15 -1.40
C LYS A 85 -11.29 3.77 -2.61
N LEU A 86 -11.29 3.06 -3.75
CA LEU A 86 -10.75 3.58 -4.99
C LEU A 86 -11.49 4.84 -5.42
N LYS A 87 -12.81 4.83 -5.36
CA LYS A 87 -13.61 5.99 -5.70
C LYS A 87 -13.27 7.19 -4.81
N PHE A 88 -13.08 6.95 -3.52
CA PHE A 88 -12.65 7.99 -2.59
C PHE A 88 -11.30 8.56 -3.01
N TYR A 89 -10.32 7.70 -3.31
CA TYR A 89 -9.01 8.16 -3.76
C TYR A 89 -9.11 9.00 -5.03
N GLU A 90 -9.89 8.55 -6.00
CA GLU A 90 -10.06 9.29 -7.25
C GLU A 90 -10.69 10.66 -7.02
N GLU A 91 -11.63 10.75 -6.11
CA GLU A 91 -12.30 12.03 -5.79
C GLU A 91 -11.35 13.04 -5.15
N ILE A 92 -10.33 12.59 -4.45
CA ILE A 92 -9.35 13.47 -3.79
C ILE A 92 -8.05 13.63 -4.58
N GLY A 93 -8.02 13.16 -5.84
CA GLY A 93 -6.92 13.47 -6.76
C GLY A 93 -5.90 12.37 -6.98
N TYR A 94 -6.19 11.14 -6.58
CA TYR A 94 -5.29 10.02 -6.85
C TYR A 94 -5.72 9.29 -8.11
N THR A 95 -4.75 8.93 -8.94
CA THR A 95 -4.97 8.25 -10.20
C THR A 95 -4.14 6.98 -10.26
N LEU A 96 -4.80 5.85 -10.55
CA LEU A 96 -4.11 4.56 -10.69
C LEU A 96 -3.01 4.66 -11.76
N GLY A 97 -1.83 4.16 -11.40
CA GLY A 97 -0.67 4.19 -12.27
C GLY A 97 0.14 5.47 -12.20
N GLU A 98 -0.34 6.51 -11.53
CA GLU A 98 0.36 7.79 -11.39
C GLU A 98 0.82 8.03 -9.95
N ASN A 99 -0.12 8.23 -9.04
CA ASN A 99 0.17 8.43 -7.63
C ASN A 99 -0.58 7.45 -6.73
N LEU A 100 -1.20 6.45 -7.33
CA LEU A 100 -1.87 5.35 -6.64
C LEU A 100 -1.52 4.06 -7.35
N PHE A 101 -0.96 3.11 -6.62
CA PHE A 101 -0.55 1.82 -7.16
C PHE A 101 -1.20 0.69 -6.39
N THR A 102 -1.45 -0.42 -7.07
CA THR A 102 -2.01 -1.61 -6.44
C THR A 102 -1.22 -2.84 -6.84
N THR A 103 -1.16 -3.79 -5.93
CA THR A 103 -0.73 -5.16 -6.21
C THR A 103 -1.77 -6.10 -5.62
N CYS A 104 -1.84 -7.33 -6.13
CA CYS A 104 -2.81 -8.31 -5.66
C CYS A 104 -2.12 -9.62 -5.33
N ASP A 105 -2.69 -10.37 -4.40
CA ASP A 105 -2.32 -11.77 -4.24
C ASP A 105 -2.91 -12.56 -5.42
N HIS A 106 -2.15 -13.53 -5.90
CA HIS A 106 -2.58 -14.45 -6.94
C HIS A 106 -3.35 -15.63 -6.34
N GLU A 107 -3.88 -16.50 -7.18
CA GLU A 107 -4.75 -17.62 -6.74
C GLU A 107 -4.10 -18.50 -5.67
N ASN A 108 -2.79 -18.62 -5.68
CA ASN A 108 -2.05 -19.41 -4.68
C ASN A 108 -1.83 -18.65 -3.36
N GLY A 109 -2.41 -17.45 -3.21
CA GLY A 109 -2.26 -16.64 -2.03
C GLY A 109 -0.93 -15.89 -1.93
N ALA A 110 -0.14 -15.88 -2.99
CA ALA A 110 1.17 -15.23 -2.99
C ALA A 110 1.21 -14.04 -3.93
N ILE A 111 2.06 -13.07 -3.58
CA ILE A 111 2.33 -11.90 -4.42
C ILE A 111 3.47 -12.23 -5.39
N MET A 112 3.40 -11.68 -6.60
CA MET A 112 4.46 -11.85 -7.59
C MET A 112 5.54 -10.80 -7.38
N THR A 113 6.78 -11.25 -7.19
CA THR A 113 7.93 -10.37 -6.94
C THR A 113 8.13 -9.35 -8.04
N GLU A 114 7.96 -9.74 -9.30
CA GLU A 114 8.12 -8.83 -10.44
C GLU A 114 7.11 -7.69 -10.42
N GLU A 115 5.89 -7.95 -9.95
CA GLU A 115 4.87 -6.90 -9.83
C GLU A 115 5.25 -5.89 -8.76
N VAL A 116 5.81 -6.36 -7.66
CA VAL A 116 6.31 -5.49 -6.59
C VAL A 116 7.47 -4.64 -7.09
N GLU A 117 8.42 -5.26 -7.79
CA GLU A 117 9.58 -4.55 -8.35
C GLU A 117 9.14 -3.47 -9.34
N ASP A 118 8.13 -3.75 -10.16
CA ASP A 118 7.61 -2.81 -11.13
C ASP A 118 7.01 -1.57 -10.45
N VAL A 119 6.22 -1.78 -9.42
CA VAL A 119 5.62 -0.68 -8.65
C VAL A 119 6.73 0.16 -8.00
N ILE A 120 7.70 -0.50 -7.36
CA ILE A 120 8.80 0.22 -6.72
C ILE A 120 9.57 1.07 -7.72
N ARG A 121 9.83 0.54 -8.92
CA ARG A 121 10.51 1.30 -9.97
C ARG A 121 9.74 2.56 -10.35
N LYS A 122 8.43 2.42 -10.52
CA LYS A 122 7.57 3.57 -10.87
C LYS A 122 7.51 4.61 -9.76
N ILE A 123 7.46 4.16 -8.52
CA ILE A 123 7.48 5.08 -7.38
C ILE A 123 8.82 5.81 -7.31
N LYS A 124 9.93 5.10 -7.48
CA LYS A 124 11.26 5.72 -7.43
C LYS A 124 11.46 6.79 -8.49
N GLU A 125 10.81 6.67 -9.63
CA GLU A 125 10.88 7.69 -10.67
C GLU A 125 10.32 9.03 -10.23
N GLN A 126 9.53 9.04 -9.16
CA GLN A 126 8.90 10.26 -8.63
C GLN A 126 9.58 10.78 -7.35
N LEU A 127 10.60 10.10 -6.89
CA LEU A 127 11.26 10.44 -5.61
C LEU A 127 12.59 11.21 -5.77
#